data_8867a8e3137e6e74673f24d3d47cbff2
#
_entry.id   8867a8e3137e6e74673f24d3d47cbff2
#
_cell.length_a   1.000
_cell.length_b   1.000
_cell.length_c   1.000
_cell.angle_alpha   90.00
_cell.angle_beta   90.00
_cell.angle_gamma   90.00
#
_symmetry.space_group_name_H-M   'P 1'
#
loop_
_entity.id
_entity.type
_entity.pdbx_description
1 polymer ?
#
loop_
_entity_poly.entity_id
_entity_poly.type
_entity_poly.pdbx_seq_one_letter_code
_entity_poly.pdbx_strand_id
1 'polypeptide(L)'
;MWELYIVDMLIHDLTQALSKQSMQVNNNGLLSFLQGVSQYTPEAFPLAGDRKVIAPFWGDVDTSGIGTVWFRITTNSSLLARARDEIATFLIQKDFSPAYLFIASWDHVGYYSSNTDKVG
;
A
#
# COMPACT_ATOMS: atom_id res chain seq x y z
N MET A 1 -13.83 4.00 -0.65
CA MET A 1 -12.62 3.28 -1.12
C MET A 1 -11.39 4.13 -0.89
N TRP A 2 -10.33 3.54 -0.43
CA TRP A 2 -9.05 4.20 -0.36
C TRP A 2 -7.97 3.36 -1.05
N GLU A 3 -6.97 4.04 -1.60
CA GLU A 3 -5.96 3.40 -2.43
C GLU A 3 -4.57 3.91 -2.06
N LEU A 4 -3.61 3.02 -2.17
CA LEU A 4 -2.19 3.34 -2.04
C LEU A 4 -1.53 3.18 -3.40
N TYR A 5 -0.87 4.25 -3.85
CA TYR A 5 -0.09 4.25 -5.09
C TYR A 5 1.40 4.22 -4.73
N ILE A 6 2.10 3.22 -5.24
CA ILE A 6 3.53 3.10 -5.06
C ILE A 6 4.19 3.14 -6.43
N VAL A 7 5.08 4.09 -6.62
CA VAL A 7 5.81 4.25 -7.88
C VAL A 7 7.05 3.36 -7.91
N ASP A 8 7.48 3.00 -9.11
CA ASP A 8 8.56 2.05 -9.34
C ASP A 8 9.86 2.39 -8.60
N MET A 9 10.22 3.65 -8.54
CA MET A 9 11.45 4.07 -7.86
C MET A 9 11.42 3.67 -6.39
N LEU A 10 10.29 3.87 -5.72
CA LEU A 10 10.16 3.51 -4.31
C LEU A 10 10.24 2.00 -4.11
N ILE A 11 9.54 1.23 -4.97
CA ILE A 11 9.60 -0.23 -4.90
C ILE A 11 10.99 -0.73 -5.22
N HIS A 12 11.64 -0.19 -6.23
CA HIS A 12 12.98 -0.60 -6.63
C HIS A 12 13.98 -0.42 -5.47
N ASP A 13 13.99 0.74 -4.84
CA ASP A 13 14.87 1.01 -3.73
C ASP A 13 14.60 0.09 -2.54
N LEU A 14 13.33 -0.11 -2.21
CA LEU A 14 12.94 -1.01 -1.12
C LEU A 14 13.28 -2.47 -1.42
N THR A 15 13.02 -2.93 -2.63
CA THR A 15 13.30 -4.34 -2.99
C THR A 15 14.79 -4.62 -3.09
N GLN A 16 15.60 -3.67 -3.53
CA GLN A 16 17.05 -3.81 -3.48
C GLN A 16 17.58 -3.91 -2.06
N ALA A 17 17.07 -3.05 -1.16
CA ALA A 17 17.45 -3.07 0.24
C ALA A 17 17.02 -4.36 0.97
N LEU A 18 15.93 -4.98 0.52
CA LEU A 18 15.35 -6.16 1.16
C LEU A 18 15.68 -7.48 0.46
N SER A 19 16.57 -7.45 -0.56
CA SER A 19 17.11 -8.61 -1.27
C SER A 19 16.07 -9.69 -1.60
N LYS A 20 15.26 -9.45 -2.63
CA LYS A 20 14.32 -10.43 -3.23
C LYS A 20 13.12 -10.83 -2.36
N GLN A 21 12.75 -10.03 -1.38
CA GLN A 21 11.56 -10.29 -0.60
C GLN A 21 10.30 -10.00 -1.41
N SER A 22 9.30 -10.87 -1.30
CA SER A 22 8.01 -10.62 -1.92
C SER A 22 7.22 -9.56 -1.15
N MET A 23 6.56 -8.67 -1.89
CA MET A 23 5.65 -7.72 -1.31
C MET A 23 4.30 -8.38 -1.07
N GLN A 24 3.71 -8.13 0.09
CA GLN A 24 2.42 -8.68 0.47
C GLN A 24 1.44 -7.55 0.80
N VAL A 25 0.25 -7.64 0.24
CA VAL A 25 -0.85 -6.74 0.56
C VAL A 25 -1.64 -7.36 1.69
N ASN A 26 -1.67 -6.69 2.83
CA ASN A 26 -2.31 -7.21 4.03
C ASN A 26 -3.68 -6.58 4.24
N ASN A 27 -4.63 -7.40 4.65
CA ASN A 27 -6.03 -7.01 4.80
C ASN A 27 -6.21 -5.79 5.72
N ASN A 28 -5.39 -5.70 6.75
CA ASN A 28 -5.45 -4.63 7.76
C ASN A 28 -4.81 -3.30 7.32
N GLY A 29 -4.64 -3.09 6.03
CA GLY A 29 -4.22 -1.79 5.49
C GLY A 29 -2.72 -1.58 5.44
N LEU A 30 -1.95 -2.65 5.26
CA LEU A 30 -0.50 -2.61 5.23
C LEU A 30 0.05 -3.27 3.97
N LEU A 31 1.21 -2.79 3.54
CA LEU A 31 2.10 -3.57 2.68
C LEU A 31 3.28 -4.05 3.52
N SER A 32 3.64 -5.31 3.37
CA SER A 32 4.81 -5.88 4.05
C SER A 32 5.75 -6.54 3.06
N PHE A 33 7.02 -6.71 3.44
CA PHE A 33 8.08 -7.12 2.51
C PHE A 33 8.82 -8.40 2.93
N LEU A 34 8.69 -8.84 4.15
CA LEU A 34 9.31 -10.08 4.62
C LEU A 34 8.28 -11.18 4.82
N GLN A 35 7.22 -10.85 5.52
CA GLN A 35 6.16 -11.78 5.85
C GLN A 35 4.84 -11.03 5.94
N GLY A 36 3.73 -11.76 5.87
CA GLY A 36 2.42 -11.17 6.08
C GLY A 36 2.27 -10.65 7.50
N VAL A 37 1.49 -9.60 7.65
CA VAL A 37 1.17 -9.01 8.95
C VAL A 37 -0.32 -9.14 9.18
N SER A 38 -0.69 -10.05 10.08
CA SER A 38 -2.09 -10.26 10.47
C SER A 38 -2.50 -9.46 11.69
N GLN A 39 -1.57 -8.75 12.31
CA GLN A 39 -1.84 -7.95 13.49
C GLN A 39 -2.87 -6.86 13.19
N TYR A 40 -3.93 -6.81 13.99
CA TYR A 40 -5.02 -5.86 13.80
C TYR A 40 -4.91 -4.62 14.68
N THR A 41 -4.07 -4.66 15.71
CA THR A 41 -3.84 -3.51 16.58
C THR A 41 -2.59 -2.77 16.14
N PRO A 42 -2.70 -1.51 15.70
CA PRO A 42 -1.52 -0.74 15.31
C PRO A 42 -0.52 -0.58 16.44
N GLU A 43 0.76 -0.52 16.08
CA GLU A 43 1.85 -0.22 16.99
C GLU A 43 2.57 1.04 16.53
N ALA A 44 3.21 1.72 17.46
CA ALA A 44 4.04 2.88 17.13
C ALA A 44 5.29 2.46 16.36
N PHE A 45 5.71 3.28 15.41
CA PHE A 45 6.97 3.10 14.70
C PHE A 45 8.14 3.67 15.51
N PRO A 46 9.33 3.07 15.38
CA PRO A 46 9.68 1.90 14.58
C PRO A 46 9.17 0.59 15.19
N LEU A 47 8.78 -0.35 14.33
CA LEU A 47 8.30 -1.65 14.76
C LEU A 47 9.47 -2.53 15.23
N ALA A 48 9.22 -3.35 16.25
CA ALA A 48 10.20 -4.32 16.72
C ALA A 48 10.37 -5.48 15.74
N GLY A 49 11.54 -6.12 15.77
CA GLY A 49 11.85 -7.27 14.92
C GLY A 49 12.07 -6.91 13.46
N ASP A 50 11.88 -7.88 12.58
CA ASP A 50 12.15 -7.73 11.14
C ASP A 50 10.90 -7.34 10.33
N ARG A 51 9.93 -6.71 10.97
CA ARG A 51 8.72 -6.27 10.28
C ARG A 51 9.00 -5.04 9.42
N LYS A 52 9.01 -5.23 8.10
CA LYS A 52 9.21 -4.17 7.12
C LYS A 52 7.88 -3.86 6.46
N VAL A 53 7.30 -2.71 6.78
CA VAL A 53 5.95 -2.37 6.35
C VAL A 53 5.83 -0.94 5.87
N ILE A 54 4.85 -0.72 4.98
CA ILE A 54 4.27 0.58 4.68
C ILE A 54 2.83 0.52 5.18
N ALA A 55 2.46 1.42 6.07
CA ALA A 55 1.16 1.38 6.75
C ALA A 55 0.33 2.62 6.44
N PRO A 56 -0.33 2.66 5.26
CA PRO A 56 -1.16 3.81 4.90
C PRO A 56 -2.38 3.96 5.80
N PHE A 57 -2.97 2.85 6.21
CA PHE A 57 -4.12 2.87 7.11
C PHE A 57 -4.22 1.56 7.88
N TRP A 58 -3.43 1.42 8.92
CA TRP A 58 -3.40 0.21 9.72
C TRP A 58 -4.60 0.13 10.66
N GLY A 59 -5.47 -0.84 10.47
CA GLY A 59 -6.66 -1.03 11.30
C GLY A 59 -7.16 -2.47 11.24
N ASP A 60 -8.17 -2.76 12.03
CA ASP A 60 -8.78 -4.08 12.08
C ASP A 60 -9.86 -4.19 11.00
N VAL A 61 -9.44 -4.59 9.81
CA VAL A 61 -10.29 -4.70 8.61
C VAL A 61 -10.85 -6.11 8.49
N ASP A 62 -12.15 -6.21 8.30
CA ASP A 62 -12.86 -7.46 8.08
C ASP A 62 -13.56 -7.43 6.72
N THR A 63 -13.11 -8.25 5.79
CA THR A 63 -13.70 -8.38 4.46
C THR A 63 -14.64 -9.59 4.34
N SER A 64 -14.96 -10.26 5.43
CA SER A 64 -15.84 -11.43 5.39
C SER A 64 -17.28 -11.08 5.07
N GLY A 65 -17.73 -9.90 5.46
CA GLY A 65 -19.09 -9.42 5.21
C GLY A 65 -19.20 -8.49 4.01
N ILE A 66 -18.34 -7.49 3.96
CA ILE A 66 -18.33 -6.48 2.88
C ILE A 66 -16.91 -6.11 2.50
N GLY A 67 -16.77 -5.60 1.28
CA GLY A 67 -15.53 -5.03 0.79
C GLY A 67 -14.55 -6.04 0.23
N THR A 68 -13.59 -5.52 -0.47
CA THR A 68 -12.56 -6.33 -1.14
C THR A 68 -11.25 -5.55 -1.16
N VAL A 69 -10.14 -6.29 -1.05
CA VAL A 69 -8.81 -5.72 -1.22
C VAL A 69 -8.29 -6.15 -2.59
N TRP A 70 -7.91 -5.18 -3.40
CA TRP A 70 -7.41 -5.39 -4.76
C TRP A 70 -5.97 -4.88 -4.86
N PHE A 71 -5.21 -5.45 -5.76
CA PHE A 71 -3.93 -4.87 -6.14
C PHE A 71 -3.65 -5.13 -7.62
N ARG A 72 -2.84 -4.25 -8.20
CA ARG A 72 -2.39 -4.40 -9.59
C ARG A 72 -1.10 -3.65 -9.83
N ILE A 73 -0.41 -4.05 -10.88
CA ILE A 73 0.70 -3.30 -11.47
C ILE A 73 0.20 -2.76 -12.81
N THR A 74 0.47 -1.51 -13.09
CA THR A 74 0.03 -0.89 -14.34
C THR A 74 1.12 -0.05 -14.98
N THR A 75 1.11 -0.03 -16.31
CA THR A 75 1.94 0.86 -17.14
C THR A 75 1.07 1.84 -17.93
N ASN A 76 -0.19 2.02 -17.52
CA ASN A 76 -1.11 2.94 -18.18
C ASN A 76 -0.55 4.35 -18.18
N SER A 77 -0.42 4.95 -19.36
CA SER A 77 0.26 6.24 -19.53
C SER A 77 -0.42 7.39 -18.79
N SER A 78 -1.74 7.39 -18.71
CA SER A 78 -2.49 8.43 -17.98
C SER A 78 -2.24 8.36 -16.50
N LEU A 79 -2.20 7.15 -15.94
CA LEU A 79 -1.92 6.93 -14.51
C LEU A 79 -0.47 7.27 -14.18
N LEU A 80 0.48 6.90 -15.05
CA LEU A 80 1.89 7.24 -14.86
C LEU A 80 2.08 8.77 -14.89
N ALA A 81 1.43 9.47 -15.82
CA ALA A 81 1.51 10.92 -15.91
C ALA A 81 0.93 11.59 -14.66
N ARG A 82 -0.21 11.10 -14.17
CA ARG A 82 -0.82 11.60 -12.94
C ARG A 82 0.10 11.42 -11.73
N ALA A 83 0.69 10.24 -11.58
CA ALA A 83 1.63 9.96 -10.48
C ALA A 83 2.85 10.89 -10.55
N ARG A 84 3.42 11.06 -11.75
CA ARG A 84 4.54 11.98 -11.95
C ARG A 84 4.18 13.39 -11.52
N ASP A 85 3.02 13.89 -11.94
CA ASP A 85 2.60 15.25 -11.66
C ASP A 85 2.30 15.47 -10.16
N GLU A 86 1.67 14.50 -9.51
CA GLU A 86 1.41 14.56 -8.08
C GLU A 86 2.71 14.54 -7.26
N ILE A 87 3.66 13.68 -7.63
CA ILE A 87 4.98 13.62 -6.97
C ILE A 87 5.74 14.92 -7.16
N ALA A 88 5.71 15.48 -8.37
CA ALA A 88 6.40 16.75 -8.66
C ALA A 88 5.86 17.92 -7.83
N THR A 89 4.61 17.83 -7.35
CA THR A 89 4.02 18.85 -6.49
C THR A 89 4.64 18.84 -5.09
N PHE A 90 5.06 17.67 -4.59
CA PHE A 90 5.55 17.49 -3.23
C PHE A 90 7.07 17.38 -3.15
N LEU A 91 7.74 16.99 -4.23
CA LEU A 91 9.18 16.80 -4.26
C LEU A 91 9.87 17.90 -5.07
N ILE A 92 11.07 18.25 -4.64
CA ILE A 92 11.91 19.22 -5.37
C ILE A 92 12.36 18.64 -6.71
N GLN A 93 12.47 17.31 -6.80
CA GLN A 93 12.90 16.63 -8.02
C GLN A 93 11.72 16.48 -8.98
N LYS A 94 11.78 17.23 -10.08
CA LYS A 94 10.71 17.27 -11.09
C LYS A 94 10.92 16.34 -12.27
N ASP A 95 12.08 15.67 -12.34
CA ASP A 95 12.46 14.83 -13.47
C ASP A 95 12.09 13.36 -13.27
N PHE A 96 11.36 13.05 -12.22
CA PHE A 96 10.95 11.69 -11.93
C PHE A 96 9.91 11.23 -12.97
N SER A 97 10.17 10.08 -13.58
CA SER A 97 9.28 9.47 -14.56
C SER A 97 9.13 7.98 -14.22
N PRO A 98 8.00 7.59 -13.63
CA PRO A 98 7.82 6.18 -13.25
C PRO A 98 7.65 5.29 -14.47
N ALA A 99 8.26 4.10 -14.43
CA ALA A 99 8.09 3.09 -15.46
C ALA A 99 6.81 2.27 -15.23
N TYR A 100 6.40 2.10 -13.99
CA TYR A 100 5.16 1.42 -13.62
C TYR A 100 4.65 1.92 -12.28
N LEU A 101 3.38 1.59 -11.98
CA LEU A 101 2.76 1.82 -10.68
C LEU A 101 2.29 0.51 -10.09
N PHE A 102 2.51 0.33 -8.82
CA PHE A 102 1.78 -0.63 -8.02
C PHE A 102 0.65 0.10 -7.31
N ILE A 103 -0.57 -0.43 -7.42
CA ILE A 103 -1.75 0.16 -6.78
C ILE A 103 -2.39 -0.90 -5.90
N ALA A 104 -2.59 -0.59 -4.64
CA ALA A 104 -3.38 -1.40 -3.73
C ALA A 104 -4.61 -0.61 -3.31
N SER A 105 -5.77 -1.25 -3.33
CA SER A 105 -7.06 -0.62 -3.08
C SER A 105 -7.82 -1.42 -2.02
N TRP A 106 -8.29 -0.74 -1.00
CA TRP A 106 -9.20 -1.29 0.00
C TRP A 106 -10.59 -0.74 -0.30
N ASP A 107 -11.38 -1.56 -0.99
CA ASP A 107 -12.64 -1.12 -1.59
C ASP A 107 -13.81 -1.43 -0.67
N HIS A 108 -14.38 -0.39 -0.06
CA HIS A 108 -15.56 -0.47 0.82
C HIS A 108 -15.42 -1.51 1.94
N VAL A 109 -14.20 -1.66 2.45
CA VAL A 109 -13.92 -2.67 3.47
C VAL A 109 -14.60 -2.32 4.80
N GLY A 110 -15.10 -3.36 5.46
CA GLY A 110 -15.65 -3.24 6.79
C GLY A 110 -14.57 -3.31 7.87
N TYR A 111 -14.97 -3.09 9.10
CA TYR A 111 -14.10 -3.28 10.25
C TYR A 111 -14.61 -4.44 11.10
N TYR A 112 -13.75 -4.97 11.96
CA TYR A 112 -14.05 -6.16 12.73
C TYR A 112 -15.38 -6.03 13.50
N SER A 113 -16.17 -7.11 13.47
CA SER A 113 -17.49 -7.25 14.07
C SER A 113 -18.55 -6.26 13.53
N SER A 114 -18.30 -5.62 12.41
CA SER A 114 -19.25 -4.72 11.78
C SER A 114 -19.21 -4.90 10.26
N ASN A 115 -20.38 -5.00 9.66
CA ASN A 115 -20.52 -5.07 8.21
C ASN A 115 -20.81 -3.68 7.60
N THR A 116 -20.27 -2.63 8.21
CA THR A 116 -20.44 -1.27 7.71
C THR A 116 -19.15 -0.74 7.14
N ASP A 117 -19.28 -0.03 6.04
CA ASP A 117 -18.18 0.63 5.35
C ASP A 117 -17.82 1.93 6.09
N LYS A 118 -16.93 1.83 7.08
CA LYS A 118 -16.42 3.01 7.79
C LYS A 118 -14.98 3.34 7.46
N VAL A 119 -14.32 2.49 6.70
CA VAL A 119 -12.91 2.64 6.37
C VAL A 119 -12.71 2.94 4.90
N GLY A 120 -13.66 2.63 4.12
CA GLY A 120 -13.64 2.92 2.69
C GLY A 120 -14.33 4.22 2.36
#